data_5a7cdabb3ade46d6838a132801c3ee66
#
_entry.id   5a7cdabb3ade46d6838a132801c3ee66
#
_cell.length_a   1.000
_cell.length_b   1.000
_cell.length_c   1.000
_cell.angle_alpha   90.00
_cell.angle_beta   90.00
_cell.angle_gamma   90.00
#
_symmetry.space_group_name_H-M   'P 1'
#
loop_
_entity.id
_entity.type
_entity.pdbx_description
1 polymer ?
#
loop_
_entity_poly.entity_id
_entity_poly.type
_entity_poly.pdbx_seq_one_letter_code
_entity_poly.pdbx_strand_id
1 'polypeptide(L)'
;IGSIPDYDILHVVLEKLASPKLSPLMKSGDYEVVGIAPAGAAYMIVNDRAINSVNALSGKRVAVLDFDKSQGAMVESIGASPVTATIATFGSMFNNGAVDVIASPAVAFRPLELYKGVGTKGAIIDFAMAQLTVQVLVHQSKFPEGYGQKSREYIFAQYDRTMAEIQKATQGIEASMWMKIPEKDVPAYMEMARQTRIRLRNQGYYDGKMLTFLSRVRCEMNPGLSECTAKDRE
;
A
#
# COMPACT_ATOMS: atom_id res chain seq x y z
N ILE A 1 3.65 3.84 -2.06
CA ILE A 1 4.53 2.89 -1.35
C ILE A 1 5.16 3.60 -0.16
N GLY A 2 5.00 3.06 1.07
CA GLY A 2 5.60 3.57 2.30
C GLY A 2 5.20 5.00 2.70
N SER A 3 4.25 5.63 2.02
CA SER A 3 3.78 6.98 2.37
C SER A 3 2.86 6.99 3.59
N ILE A 4 2.27 5.86 3.91
CA ILE A 4 1.47 5.60 5.11
C ILE A 4 2.01 4.28 5.71
N PRO A 5 2.92 4.34 6.69
CA PRO A 5 3.64 3.16 7.18
C PRO A 5 2.80 2.25 8.08
N ASP A 6 1.83 2.78 8.79
CA ASP A 6 1.03 2.07 9.77
C ASP A 6 -0.44 2.51 9.80
N TYR A 7 -1.25 1.83 10.60
CA TYR A 7 -2.68 2.12 10.72
C TYR A 7 -2.99 3.37 11.53
N ASP A 8 -2.12 3.81 12.42
CA ASP A 8 -2.32 5.05 13.20
C ASP A 8 -2.19 6.26 12.28
N ILE A 9 -1.17 6.27 11.44
CA ILE A 9 -1.00 7.31 10.40
C ILE A 9 -2.13 7.22 9.37
N LEU A 10 -2.56 6.00 8.97
CA LEU A 10 -3.69 5.83 8.06
C LEU A 10 -4.96 6.46 8.63
N HIS A 11 -5.26 6.23 9.92
CA HIS A 11 -6.43 6.82 10.58
C HIS A 11 -6.42 8.35 10.48
N VAL A 12 -5.31 8.98 10.89
CA VAL A 12 -5.17 10.45 10.84
C VAL A 12 -5.27 11.00 9.42
N VAL A 13 -4.68 10.29 8.44
CA VAL A 13 -4.78 10.67 7.02
C VAL A 13 -6.23 10.63 6.55
N LEU A 14 -6.95 9.54 6.82
CA LEU A 14 -8.34 9.39 6.38
C LEU A 14 -9.29 10.35 7.09
N GLU A 15 -9.07 10.63 8.39
CA GLU A 15 -9.81 11.65 9.14
C GLU A 15 -9.65 13.03 8.48
N LYS A 16 -8.40 13.44 8.20
CA LYS A 16 -8.12 14.71 7.54
C LYS A 16 -8.75 14.77 6.14
N LEU A 17 -8.66 13.71 5.33
CA LEU A 17 -9.23 13.64 3.99
C LEU A 17 -10.77 13.63 3.99
N ALA A 18 -11.39 13.10 5.03
CA ALA A 18 -12.85 13.16 5.22
C ALA A 18 -13.33 14.55 5.63
N SER A 19 -12.44 15.41 6.13
CA SER A 19 -12.83 16.75 6.63
C SER A 19 -13.23 17.70 5.49
N PRO A 20 -14.15 18.68 5.76
CA PRO A 20 -14.54 19.70 4.79
C PRO A 20 -13.35 20.53 4.29
N LYS A 21 -12.33 20.73 5.15
CA LYS A 21 -11.13 21.52 4.84
C LYS A 21 -10.35 20.98 3.64
N LEU A 22 -10.32 19.65 3.46
CA LEU A 22 -9.60 19.00 2.36
C LEU A 22 -10.52 18.60 1.20
N SER A 23 -11.81 18.98 1.23
CA SER A 23 -12.75 18.73 0.13
C SER A 23 -12.23 19.15 -1.26
N PRO A 24 -11.50 20.28 -1.42
CA PRO A 24 -10.94 20.63 -2.73
C PRO A 24 -9.93 19.62 -3.29
N LEU A 25 -9.22 18.87 -2.44
CA LEU A 25 -8.29 17.83 -2.87
C LEU A 25 -9.01 16.55 -3.35
N MET A 26 -10.30 16.42 -3.01
CA MET A 26 -11.12 15.27 -3.36
C MET A 26 -11.81 15.44 -4.73
N LYS A 27 -11.54 16.53 -5.44
CA LYS A 27 -12.20 16.86 -6.70
C LYS A 27 -11.19 17.02 -7.84
N SER A 28 -11.56 16.46 -9.01
CA SER A 28 -10.77 16.61 -10.23
C SER A 28 -11.71 16.59 -11.45
N GLY A 29 -11.87 17.72 -12.12
CA GLY A 29 -12.87 17.89 -13.19
C GLY A 29 -14.28 17.61 -12.65
N ASP A 30 -15.04 16.76 -13.33
CA ASP A 30 -16.39 16.32 -12.89
C ASP A 30 -16.33 15.17 -11.86
N TYR A 31 -15.16 14.65 -11.52
CA TYR A 31 -15.03 13.55 -10.56
C TYR A 31 -14.82 14.06 -9.13
N GLU A 32 -15.45 13.39 -8.18
CA GLU A 32 -15.25 13.58 -6.75
C GLU A 32 -15.02 12.24 -6.05
N VAL A 33 -13.99 12.17 -5.20
CA VAL A 33 -13.81 11.07 -4.25
C VAL A 33 -14.74 11.30 -3.08
N VAL A 34 -15.79 10.49 -3.00
CA VAL A 34 -16.85 10.60 -1.99
C VAL A 34 -16.67 9.63 -0.83
N GLY A 35 -15.61 8.83 -0.83
CA GLY A 35 -15.27 7.95 0.27
C GLY A 35 -13.93 7.28 0.05
N ILE A 36 -13.22 7.05 1.16
CA ILE A 36 -11.97 6.30 1.19
C ILE A 36 -12.04 5.36 2.39
N ALA A 37 -11.99 4.06 2.13
CA ALA A 37 -12.00 3.03 3.15
C ALA A 37 -10.66 2.27 3.18
N PRO A 38 -10.15 1.83 4.34
CA PRO A 38 -8.98 0.97 4.41
C PRO A 38 -9.26 -0.40 3.79
N ALA A 39 -8.25 -0.97 3.12
CA ALA A 39 -8.29 -2.32 2.56
C ALA A 39 -7.16 -3.23 3.10
N GLY A 40 -6.42 -2.74 4.11
CA GLY A 40 -5.35 -3.44 4.78
C GLY A 40 -3.96 -3.10 4.26
N ALA A 41 -2.95 -3.48 5.03
CA ALA A 41 -1.57 -3.33 4.65
C ALA A 41 -1.19 -4.38 3.59
N ALA A 42 -0.49 -3.96 2.55
CA ALA A 42 0.14 -4.85 1.59
C ALA A 42 1.47 -5.35 2.15
N TYR A 43 1.63 -6.66 2.18
CA TYR A 43 2.84 -7.35 2.58
C TYR A 43 3.47 -8.04 1.38
N MET A 44 4.80 -8.11 1.35
CA MET A 44 5.45 -9.01 0.41
C MET A 44 5.27 -10.45 0.87
N ILE A 45 4.80 -11.30 -0.05
CA ILE A 45 4.63 -12.73 0.14
C ILE A 45 5.60 -13.41 -0.80
N VAL A 46 6.46 -14.25 -0.28
CA VAL A 46 7.56 -14.90 -0.99
C VAL A 46 7.42 -16.41 -0.97
N ASN A 47 7.83 -17.08 -2.04
CA ASN A 47 7.85 -18.55 -2.13
C ASN A 47 9.08 -19.19 -1.49
N ASP A 48 10.07 -18.37 -1.07
CA ASP A 48 11.29 -18.79 -0.40
C ASP A 48 11.69 -17.77 0.69
N ARG A 49 11.92 -18.23 1.92
CA ARG A 49 12.36 -17.42 3.06
C ARG A 49 13.74 -16.80 2.88
N ALA A 50 14.55 -17.30 1.92
CA ALA A 50 15.82 -16.66 1.56
C ALA A 50 15.61 -15.26 0.93
N ILE A 51 14.41 -14.95 0.44
CA ILE A 51 14.03 -13.61 -0.04
C ILE A 51 13.61 -12.75 1.17
N ASN A 52 14.57 -12.32 1.97
CA ASN A 52 14.35 -11.64 3.27
C ASN A 52 14.98 -10.24 3.37
N SER A 53 15.51 -9.71 2.28
CA SER A 53 16.12 -8.38 2.21
C SER A 53 15.87 -7.75 0.84
N VAL A 54 16.06 -6.43 0.73
CA VAL A 54 15.94 -5.72 -0.56
C VAL A 54 16.93 -6.30 -1.59
N ASN A 55 18.16 -6.62 -1.16
CA ASN A 55 19.16 -7.22 -2.05
C ASN A 55 18.75 -8.63 -2.54
N ALA A 56 18.06 -9.41 -1.72
CA ALA A 56 17.60 -10.74 -2.10
C ALA A 56 16.45 -10.73 -3.11
N LEU A 57 15.83 -9.58 -3.35
CA LEU A 57 14.83 -9.38 -4.41
C LEU A 57 15.46 -9.27 -5.81
N SER A 58 16.75 -8.94 -5.90
CA SER A 58 17.44 -8.84 -7.19
C SER A 58 17.33 -10.14 -8.00
N GLY A 59 16.95 -10.03 -9.25
CA GLY A 59 16.72 -11.17 -10.16
C GLY A 59 15.47 -12.00 -9.89
N LYS A 60 14.67 -11.70 -8.86
CA LYS A 60 13.41 -12.39 -8.56
C LYS A 60 12.29 -11.91 -9.47
N ARG A 61 11.38 -12.81 -9.81
CA ARG A 61 10.17 -12.51 -10.57
C ARG A 61 9.10 -12.00 -9.60
N VAL A 62 8.67 -10.76 -9.79
CA VAL A 62 7.69 -10.10 -8.92
C VAL A 62 6.41 -9.83 -9.72
N ALA A 63 5.27 -10.34 -9.27
CA ALA A 63 4.00 -10.01 -9.89
C ALA A 63 3.70 -8.52 -9.70
N VAL A 64 3.36 -7.85 -10.80
CA VAL A 64 2.92 -6.45 -10.84
C VAL A 64 1.59 -6.36 -11.55
N LEU A 65 0.66 -5.58 -11.02
CA LEU A 65 -0.65 -5.40 -11.64
C LEU A 65 -0.51 -4.55 -12.91
N ASP A 66 -1.19 -4.95 -13.98
CA ASP A 66 -1.11 -4.35 -15.32
C ASP A 66 -1.48 -2.86 -15.36
N PHE A 67 -2.29 -2.39 -14.43
CA PHE A 67 -2.67 -0.99 -14.29
C PHE A 67 -1.76 -0.20 -13.34
N ASP A 68 -0.86 -0.86 -12.55
CA ASP A 68 0.01 -0.18 -11.57
C ASP A 68 1.44 0.02 -12.09
N LYS A 69 1.62 1.07 -12.88
CA LYS A 69 2.94 1.48 -13.39
C LYS A 69 3.94 1.78 -12.26
N SER A 70 3.46 2.21 -11.10
CA SER A 70 4.29 2.53 -9.95
C SER A 70 4.94 1.29 -9.35
N GLN A 71 4.19 0.20 -9.27
CA GLN A 71 4.70 -1.08 -8.79
C GLN A 71 5.78 -1.62 -9.74
N GLY A 72 5.54 -1.59 -11.05
CA GLY A 72 6.54 -1.99 -12.05
C GLY A 72 7.85 -1.21 -11.93
N ALA A 73 7.77 0.12 -11.89
CA ALA A 73 8.94 0.99 -11.76
C ALA A 73 9.72 0.76 -10.44
N MET A 74 9.02 0.44 -9.36
CA MET A 74 9.67 0.08 -8.09
C MET A 74 10.43 -1.24 -8.23
N VAL A 75 9.78 -2.28 -8.76
CA VAL A 75 10.37 -3.62 -8.92
C VAL A 75 11.64 -3.56 -9.77
N GLU A 76 11.61 -2.84 -10.89
CA GLU A 76 12.80 -2.63 -11.73
C GLU A 76 13.94 -1.92 -10.99
N SER A 77 13.60 -0.96 -10.12
CA SER A 77 14.60 -0.16 -9.41
C SER A 77 15.46 -0.92 -8.42
N ILE A 78 14.99 -2.08 -7.97
CA ILE A 78 15.71 -2.95 -7.05
C ILE A 78 16.34 -4.15 -7.77
N GLY A 79 16.39 -4.12 -9.11
CA GLY A 79 16.97 -5.18 -9.92
C GLY A 79 16.14 -6.46 -9.97
N ALA A 80 14.88 -6.40 -9.56
CA ALA A 80 13.93 -7.50 -9.73
C ALA A 80 13.26 -7.45 -11.11
N SER A 81 12.65 -8.56 -11.52
CA SER A 81 11.99 -8.70 -12.82
C SER A 81 10.47 -8.57 -12.65
N PRO A 82 9.83 -7.49 -13.11
CA PRO A 82 8.39 -7.38 -13.05
C PRO A 82 7.72 -8.37 -14.04
N VAL A 83 6.73 -9.09 -13.55
CA VAL A 83 5.90 -9.97 -14.37
C VAL A 83 4.46 -9.47 -14.30
N THR A 84 3.95 -9.00 -15.41
CA THR A 84 2.61 -8.40 -15.49
C THR A 84 1.53 -9.42 -15.19
N ALA A 85 0.60 -9.06 -14.32
CA ALA A 85 -0.54 -9.85 -13.91
C ALA A 85 -1.82 -9.01 -13.90
N THR A 86 -2.95 -9.65 -14.14
CA THR A 86 -4.26 -9.06 -13.85
C THR A 86 -4.70 -9.40 -12.42
N ILE A 87 -5.72 -8.74 -11.90
CA ILE A 87 -6.32 -9.12 -10.61
C ILE A 87 -6.76 -10.60 -10.62
N ALA A 88 -7.25 -11.11 -11.75
CA ALA A 88 -7.72 -12.48 -11.88
C ALA A 88 -6.58 -13.53 -11.90
N THR A 89 -5.40 -13.18 -12.42
CA THR A 89 -4.28 -14.11 -12.58
C THR A 89 -3.22 -13.99 -11.49
N PHE A 90 -3.21 -12.88 -10.78
CA PHE A 90 -2.20 -12.48 -9.81
C PHE A 90 -1.92 -13.57 -8.74
N GLY A 91 -2.96 -14.07 -8.07
CA GLY A 91 -2.81 -15.12 -7.05
C GLY A 91 -2.38 -16.46 -7.64
N SER A 92 -2.96 -16.86 -8.78
CA SER A 92 -2.63 -18.15 -9.42
C SER A 92 -1.20 -18.18 -9.93
N MET A 93 -0.65 -17.07 -10.43
CA MET A 93 0.75 -16.99 -10.88
C MET A 93 1.73 -17.23 -9.73
N PHE A 94 1.42 -16.74 -8.53
CA PHE A 94 2.22 -17.03 -7.33
C PHE A 94 2.04 -18.48 -6.88
N ASN A 95 0.81 -18.98 -6.83
CA ASN A 95 0.50 -20.32 -6.37
C ASN A 95 1.12 -21.43 -7.23
N ASN A 96 1.31 -21.19 -8.54
CA ASN A 96 1.93 -22.15 -9.45
C ASN A 96 3.43 -21.89 -9.70
N GLY A 97 4.04 -20.91 -9.03
CA GLY A 97 5.47 -20.60 -9.13
C GLY A 97 5.87 -19.84 -10.41
N ALA A 98 4.93 -19.26 -11.16
CA ALA A 98 5.27 -18.38 -12.28
C ALA A 98 5.98 -17.11 -11.82
N VAL A 99 5.72 -16.66 -10.59
CA VAL A 99 6.42 -15.56 -9.90
C VAL A 99 6.92 -16.02 -8.54
N ASP A 100 7.96 -15.37 -8.04
CA ASP A 100 8.61 -15.68 -6.77
C ASP A 100 8.08 -14.83 -5.62
N VAL A 101 7.57 -13.64 -5.96
CA VAL A 101 7.10 -12.64 -5.01
C VAL A 101 5.80 -12.02 -5.50
N ILE A 102 4.89 -11.78 -4.56
CA ILE A 102 3.65 -11.05 -4.76
C ILE A 102 3.46 -10.04 -3.61
N ALA A 103 2.92 -8.86 -3.87
CA ALA A 103 2.50 -7.92 -2.85
C ALA A 103 0.98 -7.98 -2.70
N SER A 104 0.48 -8.34 -1.50
CA SER A 104 -0.95 -8.55 -1.28
C SER A 104 -1.36 -8.18 0.14
N PRO A 105 -2.58 -7.65 0.35
CA PRO A 105 -3.10 -7.46 1.70
C PRO A 105 -3.48 -8.79 2.34
N ALA A 106 -3.38 -8.85 3.67
CA ALA A 106 -3.72 -10.04 4.45
C ALA A 106 -5.17 -10.51 4.21
N VAL A 107 -6.09 -9.59 3.96
CA VAL A 107 -7.51 -9.91 3.64
C VAL A 107 -7.66 -10.75 2.36
N ALA A 108 -6.71 -10.66 1.43
CA ALA A 108 -6.71 -11.44 0.18
C ALA A 108 -5.98 -12.80 0.32
N PHE A 109 -5.27 -13.04 1.42
CA PHE A 109 -4.42 -14.24 1.58
C PHE A 109 -5.21 -15.54 1.45
N ARG A 110 -6.33 -15.66 2.16
CA ARG A 110 -7.19 -16.87 2.08
C ARG A 110 -8.03 -16.91 0.81
N PRO A 111 -8.73 -15.83 0.39
CA PRO A 111 -9.52 -15.85 -0.84
C PRO A 111 -8.73 -16.18 -2.11
N LEU A 112 -7.48 -15.72 -2.21
CA LEU A 112 -6.58 -16.04 -3.31
C LEU A 112 -5.74 -17.32 -3.08
N GLU A 113 -5.96 -18.02 -1.98
CA GLU A 113 -5.26 -19.24 -1.59
C GLU A 113 -3.73 -19.09 -1.59
N LEU A 114 -3.20 -17.91 -1.26
CA LEU A 114 -1.77 -17.59 -1.36
C LEU A 114 -0.90 -18.50 -0.48
N TYR A 115 -1.48 -19.16 0.52
CA TYR A 115 -0.80 -20.19 1.30
C TYR A 115 -0.27 -21.36 0.44
N LYS A 116 -0.85 -21.61 -0.74
CA LYS A 116 -0.35 -22.63 -1.68
C LYS A 116 1.00 -22.24 -2.27
N GLY A 117 1.14 -20.96 -2.68
CA GLY A 117 2.42 -20.44 -3.18
C GLY A 117 3.48 -20.28 -2.09
N VAL A 118 3.07 -19.92 -0.87
CA VAL A 118 3.97 -19.91 0.30
C VAL A 118 4.49 -21.32 0.60
N GLY A 119 3.61 -22.33 0.56
CA GLY A 119 3.98 -23.71 0.85
C GLY A 119 4.72 -23.84 2.20
N THR A 120 5.74 -24.70 2.23
CA THR A 120 6.57 -24.93 3.44
C THR A 120 7.86 -24.12 3.46
N LYS A 121 8.24 -23.49 2.34
CA LYS A 121 9.51 -22.77 2.16
C LYS A 121 9.34 -21.26 2.17
N GLY A 122 8.17 -20.77 1.84
CA GLY A 122 7.87 -19.36 1.71
C GLY A 122 7.46 -18.69 3.02
N ALA A 123 7.16 -17.40 2.94
CA ALA A 123 6.69 -16.59 4.07
C ALA A 123 5.94 -15.34 3.61
N ILE A 124 5.27 -14.71 4.56
CA ILE A 124 4.79 -13.33 4.50
C ILE A 124 5.81 -12.47 5.25
N ILE A 125 6.40 -11.49 4.59
CA ILE A 125 7.34 -10.57 5.23
C ILE A 125 6.52 -9.61 6.11
N ASP A 126 6.78 -9.63 7.42
CA ASP A 126 6.14 -8.79 8.43
C ASP A 126 6.67 -7.34 8.35
N PHE A 127 6.42 -6.72 7.21
CA PHE A 127 6.73 -5.33 6.92
C PHE A 127 5.70 -4.78 5.93
N ALA A 128 4.92 -3.79 6.37
CA ALA A 128 3.91 -3.17 5.54
C ALA A 128 4.56 -2.30 4.44
N MET A 129 4.45 -2.72 3.18
CA MET A 129 4.97 -1.97 2.04
C MET A 129 4.09 -0.77 1.68
N ALA A 130 2.80 -0.87 1.90
CA ALA A 130 1.81 0.18 1.63
C ALA A 130 0.54 -0.09 2.44
N GLN A 131 -0.20 0.98 2.76
CA GLN A 131 -1.58 0.87 3.19
C GLN A 131 -2.48 0.98 1.94
N LEU A 132 -3.28 -0.04 1.70
CA LEU A 132 -4.23 -0.04 0.59
C LEU A 132 -5.53 0.61 1.02
N THR A 133 -6.15 1.32 0.10
CA THR A 133 -7.46 1.94 0.29
C THR A 133 -8.36 1.67 -0.92
N VAL A 134 -9.65 1.55 -0.66
CA VAL A 134 -10.69 1.56 -1.69
C VAL A 134 -11.28 2.96 -1.75
N GLN A 135 -11.34 3.53 -2.95
CA GLN A 135 -11.90 4.84 -3.18
C GLN A 135 -13.23 4.73 -3.93
N VAL A 136 -14.23 5.48 -3.49
CA VAL A 136 -15.50 5.62 -4.18
C VAL A 136 -15.49 6.94 -4.94
N LEU A 137 -15.58 6.87 -6.26
CA LEU A 137 -15.60 8.03 -7.16
C LEU A 137 -16.99 8.18 -7.79
N VAL A 138 -17.44 9.43 -7.89
CA VAL A 138 -18.70 9.77 -8.56
C VAL A 138 -18.50 10.94 -9.53
N HIS A 139 -19.40 11.06 -10.50
CA HIS A 139 -19.56 12.30 -11.26
C HIS A 139 -20.36 13.30 -10.42
N GLN A 140 -19.74 14.42 -10.05
CA GLN A 140 -20.36 15.45 -9.18
C GLN A 140 -21.71 15.92 -9.73
N SER A 141 -21.80 16.10 -11.05
CA SER A 141 -22.99 16.56 -11.74
C SER A 141 -24.21 15.62 -11.62
N LYS A 142 -24.00 14.37 -11.15
CA LYS A 142 -25.06 13.36 -10.97
C LYS A 142 -25.60 13.27 -9.54
N PHE A 143 -25.03 14.02 -8.60
CA PHE A 143 -25.38 13.95 -7.19
C PHE A 143 -25.76 15.31 -6.62
N PRO A 144 -26.62 15.37 -5.59
CA PRO A 144 -27.00 16.64 -4.94
C PRO A 144 -25.79 17.35 -4.34
N GLU A 145 -25.87 18.66 -4.24
CA GLU A 145 -24.87 19.48 -3.54
C GLU A 145 -24.64 18.98 -2.12
N GLY A 146 -23.37 18.94 -1.70
CA GLY A 146 -22.96 18.44 -0.39
C GLY A 146 -22.95 16.92 -0.24
N TYR A 147 -23.38 16.15 -1.24
CA TYR A 147 -23.38 14.67 -1.17
C TYR A 147 -21.98 14.13 -0.86
N GLY A 148 -20.97 14.60 -1.59
CA GLY A 148 -19.61 14.09 -1.45
C GLY A 148 -19.05 14.26 -0.02
N GLN A 149 -19.30 15.40 0.62
CA GLN A 149 -18.86 15.64 2.00
C GLN A 149 -19.55 14.69 3.00
N LYS A 150 -20.88 14.59 2.92
CA LYS A 150 -21.67 13.70 3.80
C LYS A 150 -21.25 12.24 3.62
N SER A 151 -20.99 11.83 2.39
CA SER A 151 -20.55 10.47 2.07
C SER A 151 -19.15 10.16 2.65
N ARG A 152 -18.18 11.10 2.55
CA ARG A 152 -16.85 10.94 3.16
C ARG A 152 -16.92 10.79 4.68
N GLU A 153 -17.71 11.62 5.34
CA GLU A 153 -17.92 11.54 6.78
C GLU A 153 -18.56 10.21 7.19
N TYR A 154 -19.58 9.77 6.46
CA TYR A 154 -20.24 8.49 6.72
C TYR A 154 -19.29 7.31 6.55
N ILE A 155 -18.51 7.28 5.45
CA ILE A 155 -17.56 6.19 5.20
C ILE A 155 -16.44 6.20 6.23
N PHE A 156 -15.92 7.37 6.62
CA PHE A 156 -14.93 7.45 7.68
C PHE A 156 -15.48 6.98 9.03
N ALA A 157 -16.74 7.26 9.35
CA ALA A 157 -17.37 6.75 10.56
C ALA A 157 -17.44 5.21 10.65
N GLN A 158 -17.23 4.49 9.53
CA GLN A 158 -17.13 3.02 9.50
C GLN A 158 -15.69 2.51 9.65
N TYR A 159 -14.72 3.38 9.91
CA TYR A 159 -13.29 3.03 9.97
C TYR A 159 -13.01 1.86 10.92
N ASP A 160 -13.45 1.98 12.19
CA ASP A 160 -13.17 0.97 13.22
C ASP A 160 -13.77 -0.39 12.86
N ARG A 161 -14.98 -0.40 12.31
CA ARG A 161 -15.62 -1.63 11.83
C ARG A 161 -14.83 -2.29 10.72
N THR A 162 -14.36 -1.49 9.76
CA THR A 162 -13.54 -2.00 8.64
C THR A 162 -12.20 -2.52 9.14
N MET A 163 -11.57 -1.80 10.07
CA MET A 163 -10.30 -2.22 10.67
C MET A 163 -10.44 -3.52 11.48
N ALA A 164 -11.56 -3.73 12.18
CA ALA A 164 -11.81 -4.98 12.89
C ALA A 164 -11.81 -6.19 11.93
N GLU A 165 -12.41 -6.07 10.74
CA GLU A 165 -12.40 -7.15 9.74
C GLU A 165 -10.99 -7.37 9.16
N ILE A 166 -10.22 -6.30 8.90
CA ILE A 166 -8.84 -6.39 8.43
C ILE A 166 -7.96 -7.09 9.48
N GLN A 167 -8.08 -6.70 10.74
CA GLN A 167 -7.33 -7.30 11.85
C GLN A 167 -7.68 -8.78 12.02
N LYS A 168 -8.96 -9.13 11.97
CA LYS A 168 -9.42 -10.51 12.03
C LYS A 168 -8.83 -11.37 10.90
N ALA A 169 -8.80 -10.85 9.68
CA ALA A 169 -8.20 -11.56 8.55
C ALA A 169 -6.68 -11.75 8.76
N THR A 170 -5.98 -10.73 9.26
CA THR A 170 -4.53 -10.78 9.53
C THR A 170 -4.21 -11.77 10.65
N GLN A 171 -4.96 -11.74 11.76
CA GLN A 171 -4.81 -12.67 12.89
C GLN A 171 -5.18 -14.11 12.51
N GLY A 172 -6.01 -14.30 11.50
CA GLY A 172 -6.37 -15.61 10.96
C GLY A 172 -5.25 -16.30 10.17
N ILE A 173 -4.12 -15.63 9.92
CA ILE A 173 -2.94 -16.21 9.27
C ILE A 173 -2.03 -16.79 10.35
N GLU A 174 -1.63 -18.07 10.18
CA GLU A 174 -0.77 -18.75 11.12
C GLU A 174 0.55 -18.01 11.37
N ALA A 175 0.97 -17.90 12.63
CA ALA A 175 2.20 -17.20 13.01
C ALA A 175 3.45 -17.75 12.31
N SER A 176 3.48 -19.04 12.01
CA SER A 176 4.57 -19.72 11.29
C SER A 176 4.76 -19.23 9.85
N MET A 177 3.72 -18.63 9.25
CA MET A 177 3.78 -18.08 7.89
C MET A 177 4.42 -16.69 7.85
N TRP A 178 4.51 -16.01 9.00
CA TRP A 178 5.14 -14.70 9.09
C TRP A 178 6.65 -14.81 9.27
N MET A 179 7.35 -13.86 8.67
CA MET A 179 8.81 -13.73 8.78
C MET A 179 9.18 -12.27 9.03
N LYS A 180 9.85 -12.01 10.15
CA LYS A 180 10.40 -10.68 10.42
C LYS A 180 11.64 -10.44 9.55
N ILE A 181 11.75 -9.23 9.02
CA ILE A 181 13.02 -8.79 8.44
C ILE A 181 13.97 -8.43 9.58
N PRO A 182 15.28 -8.62 9.41
CA PRO A 182 16.26 -8.16 10.37
C PRO A 182 16.11 -6.64 10.60
N GLU A 183 16.14 -6.18 11.83
CA GLU A 183 15.98 -4.74 12.16
C GLU A 183 16.95 -3.83 11.40
N LYS A 184 18.19 -4.31 11.19
CA LYS A 184 19.22 -3.60 10.41
C LYS A 184 18.82 -3.36 8.95
N ASP A 185 17.88 -4.14 8.39
CA ASP A 185 17.47 -4.05 7.00
C ASP A 185 16.22 -3.14 6.80
N VAL A 186 15.49 -2.83 7.89
CA VAL A 186 14.32 -1.94 7.85
C VAL A 186 14.64 -0.58 7.20
N PRO A 187 15.74 0.12 7.53
CA PRO A 187 16.09 1.39 6.89
C PRO A 187 16.24 1.28 5.36
N ALA A 188 16.74 0.14 4.85
CA ALA A 188 16.89 -0.06 3.40
C ALA A 188 15.52 -0.14 2.69
N TYR A 189 14.52 -0.80 3.30
CA TYR A 189 13.16 -0.83 2.78
C TYR A 189 12.49 0.54 2.81
N MET A 190 12.68 1.30 3.90
CA MET A 190 12.13 2.65 4.02
C MET A 190 12.75 3.60 2.99
N GLU A 191 14.07 3.55 2.80
CA GLU A 191 14.76 4.40 1.81
C GLU A 191 14.40 4.01 0.38
N MET A 192 14.30 2.72 0.06
CA MET A 192 13.80 2.24 -1.23
C MET A 192 12.42 2.82 -1.53
N ALA A 193 11.50 2.76 -0.55
CA ALA A 193 10.15 3.31 -0.70
C ALA A 193 10.19 4.84 -0.92
N ARG A 194 11.02 5.57 -0.15
CA ARG A 194 11.18 7.03 -0.28
C ARG A 194 11.72 7.40 -1.66
N GLN A 195 12.80 6.79 -2.12
CA GLN A 195 13.39 7.07 -3.44
C GLN A 195 12.39 6.74 -4.58
N THR A 196 11.60 5.68 -4.40
CA THR A 196 10.55 5.33 -5.35
C THR A 196 9.49 6.43 -5.42
N ARG A 197 9.02 6.95 -4.28
CA ARG A 197 8.03 8.04 -4.24
C ARG A 197 8.55 9.31 -4.91
N ILE A 198 9.78 9.72 -4.61
CA ILE A 198 10.42 10.91 -5.21
C ILE A 198 10.52 10.74 -6.73
N ARG A 199 10.98 9.59 -7.21
CA ARG A 199 11.08 9.31 -8.63
C ARG A 199 9.72 9.35 -9.32
N LEU A 200 8.70 8.69 -8.77
CA LEU A 200 7.36 8.64 -9.35
C LEU A 200 6.69 10.02 -9.35
N ARG A 201 6.95 10.86 -8.33
CA ARG A 201 6.56 12.27 -8.35
C ARG A 201 7.23 13.02 -9.50
N ASN A 202 8.54 12.86 -9.65
CA ASN A 202 9.29 13.56 -10.71
C ASN A 202 8.88 13.11 -12.11
N GLN A 203 8.36 11.89 -12.25
CA GLN A 203 7.80 11.35 -13.49
C GLN A 203 6.32 11.71 -13.70
N GLY A 204 5.69 12.43 -12.76
CA GLY A 204 4.29 12.84 -12.87
C GLY A 204 3.26 11.74 -12.55
N TYR A 205 3.69 10.58 -12.02
CA TYR A 205 2.76 9.53 -11.60
C TYR A 205 2.13 9.81 -10.24
N TYR A 206 2.87 10.44 -9.33
CA TYR A 206 2.38 10.82 -8.01
C TYR A 206 2.18 12.33 -7.92
N ASP A 207 1.04 12.74 -7.36
CA ASP A 207 0.77 14.14 -7.06
C ASP A 207 1.66 14.64 -5.92
N GLY A 208 2.47 15.66 -6.19
CA GLY A 208 3.40 16.22 -5.22
C GLY A 208 2.73 16.90 -4.03
N LYS A 209 1.51 17.46 -4.20
CA LYS A 209 0.76 18.08 -3.10
C LYS A 209 0.27 17.00 -2.13
N MET A 210 -0.21 15.87 -2.66
CA MET A 210 -0.62 14.74 -1.85
C MET A 210 0.58 14.13 -1.10
N LEU A 211 1.73 13.93 -1.76
CA LEU A 211 2.93 13.44 -1.08
C LEU A 211 3.38 14.38 0.04
N THR A 212 3.39 15.69 -0.21
CA THR A 212 3.71 16.70 0.81
C THR A 212 2.73 16.65 1.99
N PHE A 213 1.43 16.47 1.72
CA PHE A 213 0.42 16.29 2.77
C PHE A 213 0.71 15.04 3.61
N LEU A 214 0.95 13.89 2.97
CA LEU A 214 1.25 12.63 3.66
C LEU A 214 2.56 12.70 4.45
N SER A 215 3.60 13.33 3.90
CA SER A 215 4.87 13.54 4.59
C SER A 215 4.71 14.41 5.86
N ARG A 216 3.89 15.47 5.78
CA ARG A 216 3.58 16.29 6.96
C ARG A 216 2.90 15.48 8.05
N VAL A 217 1.88 14.69 7.72
CA VAL A 217 1.20 13.84 8.71
C VAL A 217 2.17 12.87 9.37
N ARG A 218 3.03 12.19 8.58
CA ARG A 218 4.06 11.30 9.14
C ARG A 218 5.00 12.01 10.11
N CYS A 219 5.48 13.19 9.72
CA CYS A 219 6.41 13.97 10.53
C CYS A 219 5.75 14.62 11.76
N GLU A 220 4.46 14.98 11.68
CA GLU A 220 3.69 15.43 12.86
C GLU A 220 3.56 14.30 13.89
N MET A 221 3.31 13.07 13.44
CA MET A 221 3.14 11.92 14.32
C MET A 221 4.46 11.29 14.79
N ASN A 222 5.50 11.34 13.94
CA ASN A 222 6.81 10.79 14.25
C ASN A 222 7.93 11.72 13.79
N PRO A 223 8.27 12.75 14.57
CA PRO A 223 9.29 13.75 14.22
C PRO A 223 10.72 13.17 14.08
N GLY A 224 10.97 11.98 14.64
CA GLY A 224 12.26 11.30 14.58
C GLY A 224 12.59 10.62 13.25
N LEU A 225 11.68 10.59 12.29
CA LEU A 225 11.96 10.03 10.97
C LEU A 225 13.01 10.86 10.23
N SER A 226 14.01 10.20 9.63
CA SER A 226 15.11 10.85 8.89
C SER A 226 14.61 11.71 7.72
N GLU A 227 13.49 11.32 7.08
CA GLU A 227 12.87 12.08 6.00
C GLU A 227 12.35 13.45 6.45
N CYS A 228 12.05 13.65 7.75
CA CYS A 228 11.50 14.91 8.25
C CYS A 228 12.53 16.06 8.27
N THR A 229 13.81 15.71 8.28
CA THR A 229 14.94 16.66 8.23
C THR A 229 15.65 16.65 6.86
N ALA A 230 15.26 15.78 5.94
CA ALA A 230 15.88 15.67 4.64
C ALA A 230 15.68 16.95 3.79
N LYS A 231 16.69 17.31 2.99
CA LYS A 231 16.63 18.49 2.10
C LYS A 231 15.72 18.24 0.90
N ASP A 232 15.70 17.02 0.38
CA ASP A 232 14.90 16.55 -0.76
C ASP A 232 13.57 15.96 -0.25
N ARG A 233 12.71 16.80 0.30
CA ARG A 233 11.39 16.39 0.78
C ARG A 233 10.45 16.01 -0.38
N GLU A 234 9.51 15.15 -0.05
CA GLU A 234 8.38 14.80 -0.92
C GLU A 234 7.46 15.99 -1.19
#